data_2d4c134bfacd50f0fff0e6f979280437
#
_entry.id   2d4c134bfacd50f0fff0e6f979280437
#
_cell.length_a   1.000
_cell.length_b   1.000
_cell.length_c   1.000
_cell.angle_alpha   90.00
_cell.angle_beta   90.00
_cell.angle_gamma   90.00
#
_symmetry.space_group_name_H-M   'P 1'
#
loop_
_entity.id
_entity.type
_entity.pdbx_description
1 polymer ?
#
loop_
_entity_poly.entity_id
_entity_poly.type
_entity_poly.pdbx_seq_one_letter_code
_entity_poly.pdbx_strand_id
1 'polypeptide(L)'
;MTFKKTMTAMMTLIATVTMTCCVSNTDNAEYSPTPNPTLTTWKVGEKVSDKDVETFGIEKCFVSENISDSVFNVMKGKTYKDNCTVPRSDLRYLKVLHRNIEGETVLGELVCNKAVASDFIDIFRTLYDARYPIERMVLIDNYNAQDDPSMEANNSSCFNFRFIAGTTTLSNHSMGMAIDINPLYNPYVKQRTNGTLYVSPESGRPYADRNRQFDYKIDHNDLCYKLFKQHGFTWGGDWTSLKDYQHFEK
;
A
#
# COMPACT_ATOMS: atom_id res chain seq x y z
N MET A 1 -2.87 -14.79 -101.98
CA MET A 1 -2.10 -13.89 -101.15
C MET A 1 -1.43 -14.73 -100.15
N THR A 2 -0.16 -14.93 -100.30
CA THR A 2 0.58 -16.10 -99.82
C THR A 2 1.42 -15.73 -98.60
N PHE A 3 1.18 -16.51 -97.52
CA PHE A 3 1.98 -16.46 -96.32
C PHE A 3 3.26 -17.28 -96.44
N LYS A 4 4.43 -16.72 -96.25
CA LYS A 4 5.65 -17.48 -96.04
C LYS A 4 5.97 -17.58 -94.57
N LYS A 5 6.12 -18.81 -94.09
CA LYS A 5 6.64 -19.19 -92.80
C LYS A 5 8.16 -19.08 -92.80
N THR A 6 8.70 -18.42 -91.80
CA THR A 6 10.12 -18.49 -91.47
C THR A 6 10.25 -19.14 -90.09
N MET A 7 10.96 -20.21 -90.01
CA MET A 7 11.29 -20.96 -88.79
C MET A 7 12.65 -20.47 -88.29
N THR A 8 12.68 -19.98 -87.11
CA THR A 8 13.93 -19.62 -86.43
C THR A 8 14.15 -20.61 -85.27
N ALA A 9 15.29 -21.24 -85.27
CA ALA A 9 15.70 -22.20 -84.23
C ALA A 9 16.07 -21.47 -82.95
N MET A 10 15.53 -21.92 -81.85
CA MET A 10 15.82 -21.36 -80.54
C MET A 10 16.78 -22.31 -79.81
N MET A 11 17.98 -21.80 -79.56
CA MET A 11 19.04 -22.48 -78.81
C MET A 11 18.77 -22.31 -77.34
N THR A 12 18.51 -23.43 -76.63
CA THR A 12 18.23 -23.44 -75.20
C THR A 12 19.54 -23.38 -74.42
N LEU A 13 19.77 -22.28 -73.72
CA LEU A 13 20.87 -22.14 -72.77
C LEU A 13 20.37 -22.59 -71.40
N ILE A 14 20.90 -23.71 -70.89
CA ILE A 14 20.62 -24.21 -69.53
C ILE A 14 21.56 -23.47 -68.59
N ALA A 15 21.02 -22.52 -67.81
CA ALA A 15 21.73 -21.87 -66.71
C ALA A 15 21.45 -22.70 -65.43
N THR A 16 22.48 -23.36 -64.93
CA THR A 16 22.46 -24.00 -63.62
C THR A 16 22.54 -22.94 -62.52
N VAL A 17 21.42 -22.68 -61.85
CA VAL A 17 21.39 -21.83 -60.66
C VAL A 17 21.74 -22.69 -59.47
N THR A 18 22.95 -22.51 -58.95
CA THR A 18 23.31 -23.04 -57.60
C THR A 18 22.65 -22.18 -56.53
N MET A 19 21.63 -22.73 -55.90
CA MET A 19 20.99 -22.13 -54.73
C MET A 19 21.92 -22.33 -53.54
N THR A 20 22.62 -21.28 -53.15
CA THR A 20 23.30 -21.22 -51.85
C THR A 20 22.24 -21.00 -50.78
N CYS A 21 21.98 -22.04 -49.98
CA CYS A 21 21.07 -21.99 -48.82
C CYS A 21 21.81 -21.18 -47.73
N CYS A 22 21.45 -19.90 -47.58
CA CYS A 22 21.80 -19.13 -46.39
C CYS A 22 20.94 -19.70 -45.22
N VAL A 23 21.56 -20.51 -44.38
CA VAL A 23 20.99 -20.88 -43.07
C VAL A 23 21.04 -19.60 -42.19
N SER A 24 19.92 -18.91 -42.11
CA SER A 24 19.74 -17.88 -41.08
C SER A 24 19.68 -18.60 -39.74
N ASN A 25 20.72 -18.41 -38.93
CA ASN A 25 20.64 -18.70 -37.49
C ASN A 25 19.54 -17.80 -36.94
N THR A 26 18.35 -18.37 -36.73
CA THR A 26 17.38 -17.78 -35.81
C THR A 26 17.94 -17.97 -34.43
N ASP A 27 18.41 -16.85 -33.85
CA ASP A 27 18.70 -16.77 -32.42
C ASP A 27 17.45 -17.26 -31.68
N ASN A 28 17.49 -18.49 -31.19
CA ASN A 28 16.60 -18.94 -30.15
C ASN A 28 16.94 -18.12 -28.89
N ALA A 29 16.34 -16.94 -28.78
CA ALA A 29 16.23 -16.29 -27.50
C ALA A 29 15.48 -17.28 -26.61
N GLU A 30 16.18 -17.92 -25.69
CA GLU A 30 15.58 -18.74 -24.65
C GLU A 30 14.53 -17.86 -23.96
N TYR A 31 13.26 -18.18 -24.19
CA TYR A 31 12.15 -17.62 -23.44
C TYR A 31 12.31 -18.12 -22.00
N SER A 32 13.02 -17.32 -21.19
CA SER A 32 13.02 -17.49 -19.75
C SER A 32 11.67 -16.98 -19.24
N PRO A 33 10.78 -17.85 -18.75
CA PRO A 33 9.49 -17.39 -18.25
C PRO A 33 9.77 -16.41 -17.11
N THR A 34 9.27 -15.19 -17.22
CA THR A 34 9.27 -14.25 -16.11
C THR A 34 8.66 -14.96 -14.90
N PRO A 35 9.32 -14.98 -13.75
CA PRO A 35 8.78 -15.64 -12.57
C PRO A 35 7.39 -15.08 -12.28
N ASN A 36 6.43 -15.98 -11.97
CA ASN A 36 5.10 -15.56 -11.58
C ASN A 36 5.19 -14.53 -10.44
N PRO A 37 4.42 -13.41 -10.50
CA PRO A 37 4.43 -12.41 -9.46
C PRO A 37 4.04 -13.05 -8.11
N THR A 38 4.73 -12.66 -7.06
CA THR A 38 4.45 -13.08 -5.69
C THR A 38 4.57 -11.89 -4.75
N LEU A 39 3.96 -11.97 -3.55
CA LEU A 39 4.13 -10.92 -2.53
C LEU A 39 5.60 -10.67 -2.14
N THR A 40 6.49 -11.61 -2.43
CA THR A 40 7.93 -11.45 -2.16
C THR A 40 8.65 -10.71 -3.28
N THR A 41 8.08 -10.66 -4.48
CA THR A 41 8.65 -9.93 -5.63
C THR A 41 8.12 -8.51 -5.75
N TRP A 42 6.97 -8.22 -5.16
CA TRP A 42 6.43 -6.86 -5.09
C TRP A 42 7.08 -6.08 -3.96
N LYS A 43 7.41 -4.84 -4.23
CA LYS A 43 7.95 -3.95 -3.21
C LYS A 43 6.84 -3.15 -2.55
N VAL A 44 6.92 -3.06 -1.22
CA VAL A 44 6.01 -2.23 -0.42
C VAL A 44 6.12 -0.77 -0.84
N GLY A 45 4.98 -0.10 -0.95
CA GLY A 45 4.88 1.28 -1.40
C GLY A 45 4.95 1.44 -2.93
N GLU A 46 5.15 0.36 -3.69
CA GLU A 46 5.15 0.40 -5.16
C GLU A 46 3.81 -0.11 -5.74
N LYS A 47 3.53 0.35 -6.94
CA LYS A 47 2.33 -0.03 -7.70
C LYS A 47 2.40 -1.49 -8.14
N VAL A 48 1.26 -2.16 -8.07
CA VAL A 48 1.06 -3.52 -8.55
C VAL A 48 0.03 -3.48 -9.68
N SER A 49 0.31 -4.13 -10.81
CA SER A 49 -0.66 -4.17 -11.89
C SER A 49 -1.88 -5.03 -11.51
N ASP A 50 -3.07 -4.63 -11.93
CA ASP A 50 -4.29 -5.43 -11.69
C ASP A 50 -4.14 -6.85 -12.31
N LYS A 51 -3.42 -6.98 -13.43
CA LYS A 51 -3.10 -8.28 -14.05
C LYS A 51 -2.24 -9.16 -13.14
N ASP A 52 -1.25 -8.58 -12.44
CA ASP A 52 -0.40 -9.34 -11.52
C ASP A 52 -1.20 -9.79 -10.29
N VAL A 53 -2.08 -8.92 -9.77
CA VAL A 53 -3.00 -9.27 -8.68
C VAL A 53 -3.92 -10.42 -9.08
N GLU A 54 -4.52 -10.35 -10.29
CA GLU A 54 -5.39 -11.40 -10.81
C GLU A 54 -4.62 -12.72 -11.01
N THR A 55 -3.41 -12.67 -11.57
CA THR A 55 -2.57 -13.85 -11.80
C THR A 55 -2.11 -14.50 -10.50
N PHE A 56 -1.75 -13.72 -9.50
CA PHE A 56 -1.32 -14.21 -8.19
C PHE A 56 -2.49 -14.72 -7.36
N GLY A 57 -3.65 -14.11 -7.48
CA GLY A 57 -4.88 -14.39 -6.74
C GLY A 57 -5.03 -13.41 -5.56
N ILE A 58 -6.07 -12.61 -5.63
CA ILE A 58 -6.38 -11.54 -4.66
C ILE A 58 -6.42 -12.04 -3.20
N GLU A 59 -6.88 -13.27 -2.97
CA GLU A 59 -6.98 -13.88 -1.63
C GLU A 59 -5.61 -14.06 -0.97
N LYS A 60 -4.54 -14.12 -1.75
CA LYS A 60 -3.17 -14.26 -1.28
C LYS A 60 -2.48 -12.91 -1.03
N CYS A 61 -3.16 -11.81 -1.36
CA CYS A 61 -2.58 -10.46 -1.25
C CYS A 61 -2.83 -9.81 0.11
N PHE A 62 -3.58 -10.46 0.98
CA PHE A 62 -3.91 -9.99 2.34
C PHE A 62 -3.42 -11.03 3.34
N VAL A 63 -2.26 -10.79 3.92
CA VAL A 63 -1.58 -11.76 4.79
C VAL A 63 -1.19 -11.16 6.13
N SER A 64 -1.22 -12.00 7.16
CA SER A 64 -0.76 -11.70 8.51
C SER A 64 0.28 -12.72 8.91
N GLU A 65 1.50 -12.27 9.15
CA GLU A 65 2.66 -13.12 9.41
C GLU A 65 3.31 -12.76 10.76
N ASN A 66 4.07 -13.69 11.31
CA ASN A 66 4.96 -13.37 12.43
C ASN A 66 6.03 -12.37 11.95
N ILE A 67 6.47 -11.49 12.86
CA ILE A 67 7.55 -10.55 12.54
C ILE A 67 8.83 -11.33 12.23
N SER A 68 9.30 -11.28 10.99
CA SER A 68 10.58 -11.87 10.57
C SER A 68 11.78 -11.08 11.11
N ASP A 69 12.97 -11.66 11.12
CA ASP A 69 14.17 -10.94 11.56
C ASP A 69 14.49 -9.74 10.66
N SER A 70 14.19 -9.84 9.36
CA SER A 70 14.37 -8.72 8.44
C SER A 70 13.46 -7.53 8.80
N VAL A 71 12.17 -7.76 9.04
CA VAL A 71 11.23 -6.73 9.49
C VAL A 71 11.63 -6.20 10.87
N PHE A 72 11.97 -7.08 11.80
CA PHE A 72 12.38 -6.67 13.15
C PHE A 72 13.63 -5.77 13.14
N ASN A 73 14.60 -6.05 12.27
CA ASN A 73 15.79 -5.21 12.12
C ASN A 73 15.48 -3.80 11.61
N VAL A 74 14.42 -3.62 10.82
CA VAL A 74 13.94 -2.28 10.42
C VAL A 74 13.34 -1.53 11.60
N MET A 75 12.61 -2.23 12.49
CA MET A 75 11.89 -1.67 13.63
C MET A 75 12.80 -1.37 14.84
N LYS A 76 13.87 -2.17 15.01
CA LYS A 76 14.73 -2.11 16.19
C LYS A 76 15.38 -0.73 16.38
N GLY A 77 15.23 -0.16 17.57
CA GLY A 77 15.72 1.18 17.90
C GLY A 77 14.86 2.32 17.34
N LYS A 78 13.83 2.04 16.55
CA LYS A 78 12.88 3.01 16.00
C LYS A 78 11.50 2.81 16.63
N THR A 79 10.59 2.11 15.96
CA THR A 79 9.28 1.78 16.54
C THR A 79 9.38 0.77 17.66
N TYR A 80 10.30 -0.20 17.57
CA TYR A 80 10.56 -1.17 18.64
C TYR A 80 11.81 -0.75 19.43
N LYS A 81 11.59 0.12 20.43
CA LYS A 81 12.65 0.68 21.29
C LYS A 81 13.14 -0.34 22.32
N ASP A 82 14.32 -0.12 22.89
CA ASP A 82 14.93 -1.04 23.89
C ASP A 82 14.05 -1.22 25.14
N ASN A 83 13.24 -0.22 25.48
CA ASN A 83 12.29 -0.27 26.59
C ASN A 83 10.90 -0.71 26.17
N CYS A 84 10.71 -1.25 24.96
CA CYS A 84 9.43 -1.77 24.52
C CYS A 84 8.99 -2.95 25.36
N THR A 85 7.79 -2.87 25.93
CA THR A 85 7.22 -3.89 26.79
C THR A 85 6.35 -4.91 26.06
N VAL A 86 6.07 -4.69 24.77
CA VAL A 86 5.27 -5.60 23.96
C VAL A 86 6.15 -6.71 23.39
N PRO A 87 5.88 -7.98 23.69
CA PRO A 87 6.63 -9.09 23.12
C PRO A 87 6.51 -9.07 21.58
N ARG A 88 7.65 -9.31 20.87
CA ARG A 88 7.62 -9.45 19.41
C ARG A 88 6.62 -10.52 18.95
N SER A 89 6.44 -11.60 19.72
CA SER A 89 5.48 -12.66 19.44
C SER A 89 4.02 -12.24 19.48
N ASP A 90 3.72 -11.09 20.09
CA ASP A 90 2.39 -10.51 20.12
C ASP A 90 2.09 -9.58 18.96
N LEU A 91 3.11 -9.26 18.15
CA LEU A 91 2.99 -8.46 16.95
C LEU A 91 2.85 -9.35 15.70
N ARG A 92 2.17 -8.78 14.70
CA ARG A 92 2.02 -9.35 13.35
C ARG A 92 2.46 -8.33 12.31
N TYR A 93 3.12 -8.82 11.28
CA TYR A 93 3.41 -8.07 10.07
C TYR A 93 2.33 -8.37 9.04
N LEU A 94 1.65 -7.34 8.58
CA LEU A 94 0.62 -7.46 7.57
C LEU A 94 1.12 -6.91 6.25
N LYS A 95 0.81 -7.62 5.18
CA LYS A 95 0.82 -7.09 3.81
C LYS A 95 -0.59 -7.05 3.30
N VAL A 96 -0.99 -5.93 2.72
CA VAL A 96 -2.33 -5.70 2.20
C VAL A 96 -2.24 -4.88 0.91
N LEU A 97 -3.18 -5.07 0.01
CA LEU A 97 -3.34 -4.13 -1.10
C LEU A 97 -4.22 -2.96 -0.66
N HIS A 98 -3.91 -1.78 -1.17
CA HIS A 98 -4.76 -0.61 -1.06
C HIS A 98 -4.86 0.13 -2.39
N ARG A 99 -5.85 1.00 -2.54
CA ARG A 99 -5.93 1.95 -3.65
C ARG A 99 -5.36 3.28 -3.19
N ASN A 100 -4.41 3.83 -3.95
CA ASN A 100 -3.93 5.18 -3.66
C ASN A 100 -4.96 6.23 -4.13
N ILE A 101 -4.64 7.51 -3.98
CA ILE A 101 -5.54 8.60 -4.37
C ILE A 101 -5.77 8.69 -5.89
N GLU A 102 -4.88 8.14 -6.70
CA GLU A 102 -5.03 7.99 -8.16
C GLU A 102 -5.87 6.77 -8.55
N GLY A 103 -6.28 5.95 -7.57
CA GLY A 103 -7.05 4.71 -7.78
C GLY A 103 -6.20 3.52 -8.21
N GLU A 104 -4.88 3.62 -8.12
CA GLU A 104 -3.95 2.56 -8.48
C GLU A 104 -3.77 1.58 -7.32
N THR A 105 -3.56 0.31 -7.64
CA THR A 105 -3.23 -0.72 -6.64
C THR A 105 -1.80 -0.55 -6.17
N VAL A 106 -1.61 -0.52 -4.87
CA VAL A 106 -0.30 -0.43 -4.21
C VAL A 106 -0.20 -1.52 -3.14
N LEU A 107 0.99 -2.12 -2.99
CA LEU A 107 1.27 -3.02 -1.86
C LEU A 107 1.60 -2.20 -0.62
N GLY A 108 0.77 -2.32 0.41
CA GLY A 108 0.99 -1.73 1.72
C GLY A 108 1.50 -2.73 2.75
N GLU A 109 2.02 -2.20 3.85
CA GLU A 109 2.47 -2.97 5.02
C GLU A 109 2.10 -2.28 6.33
N LEU A 110 1.87 -3.09 7.37
CA LEU A 110 1.61 -2.63 8.73
C LEU A 110 2.23 -3.60 9.74
N VAL A 111 2.53 -3.09 10.93
CA VAL A 111 2.72 -3.92 12.12
C VAL A 111 1.62 -3.60 13.11
N CYS A 112 0.94 -4.63 13.62
CA CYS A 112 -0.13 -4.49 14.61
C CYS A 112 -0.06 -5.60 15.66
N ASN A 113 -0.89 -5.51 16.70
CA ASN A 113 -1.05 -6.59 17.65
C ASN A 113 -1.78 -7.77 17.00
N LYS A 114 -1.40 -9.00 17.39
CA LYS A 114 -2.07 -10.23 16.93
C LYS A 114 -3.56 -10.26 17.23
N ALA A 115 -4.00 -9.55 18.27
CA ALA A 115 -5.40 -9.51 18.70
C ALA A 115 -6.33 -8.79 17.69
N VAL A 116 -5.77 -7.87 16.87
CA VAL A 116 -6.53 -7.09 15.88
C VAL A 116 -6.11 -7.40 14.44
N ALA A 117 -5.17 -8.31 14.24
CA ALA A 117 -4.61 -8.58 12.92
C ALA A 117 -5.66 -9.11 11.93
N SER A 118 -6.56 -10.00 12.35
CA SER A 118 -7.65 -10.48 11.50
C SER A 118 -8.65 -9.38 11.17
N ASP A 119 -8.98 -8.52 12.14
CA ASP A 119 -9.88 -7.39 11.89
C ASP A 119 -9.29 -6.47 10.79
N PHE A 120 -7.99 -6.18 10.85
CA PHE A 120 -7.35 -5.34 9.83
C PHE A 120 -7.34 -6.01 8.46
N ILE A 121 -7.07 -7.32 8.37
CA ILE A 121 -7.14 -8.05 7.10
C ILE A 121 -8.53 -7.92 6.47
N ASP A 122 -9.60 -8.14 7.24
CA ASP A 122 -10.98 -8.08 6.75
C ASP A 122 -11.38 -6.64 6.36
N ILE A 123 -11.00 -5.64 7.17
CA ILE A 123 -11.25 -4.22 6.89
C ILE A 123 -10.52 -3.79 5.61
N PHE A 124 -9.22 -4.04 5.50
CA PHE A 124 -8.45 -3.60 4.33
C PHE A 124 -8.85 -4.34 3.06
N ARG A 125 -9.24 -5.61 3.16
CA ARG A 125 -9.80 -6.33 2.02
C ARG A 125 -11.09 -5.66 1.54
N THR A 126 -12.00 -5.34 2.44
CA THR A 126 -13.27 -4.69 2.11
C THR A 126 -13.05 -3.28 1.55
N LEU A 127 -12.14 -2.50 2.13
CA LEU A 127 -11.78 -1.16 1.63
C LEU A 127 -11.18 -1.24 0.21
N TYR A 128 -10.31 -2.22 -0.05
CA TYR A 128 -9.71 -2.42 -1.36
C TYR A 128 -10.77 -2.77 -2.42
N ASP A 129 -11.67 -3.71 -2.12
CA ASP A 129 -12.75 -4.13 -3.02
C ASP A 129 -13.71 -2.97 -3.31
N ALA A 130 -13.97 -2.11 -2.31
CA ALA A 130 -14.77 -0.89 -2.46
C ALA A 130 -14.01 0.27 -3.14
N ARG A 131 -12.73 0.07 -3.53
CA ARG A 131 -11.84 1.09 -4.12
C ARG A 131 -11.67 2.32 -3.21
N TYR A 132 -11.76 2.12 -1.88
CA TYR A 132 -11.56 3.19 -0.91
C TYR A 132 -10.10 3.69 -0.95
N PRO A 133 -9.87 5.00 -1.07
CA PRO A 133 -8.53 5.53 -1.23
C PRO A 133 -7.78 5.61 0.10
N ILE A 134 -6.62 4.96 0.15
CA ILE A 134 -5.60 5.12 1.19
C ILE A 134 -4.32 5.48 0.47
N GLU A 135 -3.80 6.69 0.68
CA GLU A 135 -2.71 7.20 -0.14
C GLU A 135 -1.42 6.39 0.04
N ARG A 136 -1.07 6.11 1.29
CA ARG A 136 0.18 5.43 1.63
C ARG A 136 0.00 4.55 2.86
N MET A 137 0.69 3.41 2.86
CA MET A 137 0.69 2.47 3.97
C MET A 137 2.03 1.74 4.01
N VAL A 138 3.02 2.35 4.66
CA VAL A 138 4.34 1.76 4.88
C VAL A 138 4.72 1.87 6.36
N LEU A 139 5.67 1.06 6.85
CA LEU A 139 6.10 1.14 8.24
C LEU A 139 6.57 2.56 8.56
N ILE A 140 6.12 3.10 9.70
CA ILE A 140 6.52 4.42 10.18
C ILE A 140 8.03 4.50 10.46
N ASP A 141 8.70 3.38 10.53
CA ASP A 141 10.16 3.24 10.60
C ASP A 141 10.88 3.90 9.41
N ASN A 142 10.22 4.00 8.24
CA ASN A 142 10.70 4.75 7.08
C ASN A 142 10.80 6.26 7.36
N TYR A 143 10.09 6.74 8.38
CA TYR A 143 10.12 8.11 8.89
C TYR A 143 10.86 8.20 10.24
N ASN A 144 11.75 7.23 10.54
CA ASN A 144 12.47 7.13 11.82
C ASN A 144 11.53 7.10 13.05
N ALA A 145 10.35 6.49 12.91
CA ALA A 145 9.30 6.43 13.93
C ALA A 145 8.80 7.81 14.40
N GLN A 146 8.91 8.84 13.55
CA GLN A 146 8.43 10.20 13.83
C GLN A 146 7.03 10.38 13.24
N ASP A 147 6.07 10.77 14.09
CA ASP A 147 4.67 10.90 13.68
C ASP A 147 4.48 12.04 12.66
N ASP A 148 5.02 13.23 12.91
CA ASP A 148 4.80 14.40 12.04
C ASP A 148 5.24 14.16 10.59
N PRO A 149 6.47 13.71 10.27
CA PRO A 149 6.85 13.42 8.88
C PRO A 149 6.02 12.31 8.23
N SER A 150 5.60 11.31 9.02
CA SER A 150 4.73 10.22 8.53
C SER A 150 3.34 10.76 8.18
N MET A 151 2.75 11.58 9.04
CA MET A 151 1.44 12.19 8.83
C MET A 151 1.45 13.20 7.68
N GLU A 152 2.52 13.99 7.55
CA GLU A 152 2.69 14.93 6.42
C GLU A 152 2.78 14.21 5.08
N ALA A 153 3.36 13.01 5.06
CA ALA A 153 3.38 12.13 3.88
C ALA A 153 2.06 11.36 3.67
N ASN A 154 1.03 11.67 4.45
CA ASN A 154 -0.26 10.97 4.48
C ASN A 154 -0.13 9.44 4.64
N ASN A 155 0.82 9.00 5.47
CA ASN A 155 1.10 7.60 5.70
C ASN A 155 0.21 7.03 6.80
N SER A 156 -0.68 6.11 6.44
CA SER A 156 -1.46 5.32 7.40
C SER A 156 -0.54 4.36 8.14
N SER A 157 -0.60 4.35 9.49
CA SER A 157 0.35 3.58 10.31
C SER A 157 -0.29 3.07 11.61
N CYS A 158 0.29 2.01 12.18
CA CYS A 158 -0.27 1.37 13.38
C CYS A 158 0.76 1.32 14.52
N PHE A 159 1.65 0.33 14.57
CA PHE A 159 2.57 0.15 15.69
C PHE A 159 3.66 1.21 15.74
N ASN A 160 3.75 1.92 16.89
CA ASN A 160 4.84 2.82 17.21
C ASN A 160 4.96 2.93 18.74
N PHE A 161 5.99 2.32 19.34
CA PHE A 161 6.16 2.33 20.80
C PHE A 161 6.60 3.70 21.29
N ARG A 162 5.67 4.48 21.83
CA ARG A 162 5.88 5.83 22.35
C ARG A 162 4.85 6.20 23.41
N PHE A 163 5.20 7.19 24.21
CA PHE A 163 4.25 7.85 25.10
C PHE A 163 3.40 8.86 24.34
N ILE A 164 2.20 9.13 24.85
CA ILE A 164 1.39 10.27 24.42
C ILE A 164 2.17 11.53 24.75
N ALA A 165 2.25 12.46 23.78
CA ALA A 165 3.05 13.68 23.90
C ALA A 165 2.73 14.48 25.19
N GLY A 166 3.77 14.77 25.97
CA GLY A 166 3.67 15.50 27.24
C GLY A 166 3.11 14.67 28.41
N THR A 167 3.03 13.34 28.30
CA THR A 167 2.53 12.44 29.35
C THR A 167 3.48 11.27 29.62
N THR A 168 3.18 10.51 30.69
CA THR A 168 3.82 9.22 30.99
C THR A 168 2.93 8.01 30.58
N THR A 169 1.83 8.26 29.87
CA THR A 169 0.90 7.22 29.41
C THR A 169 1.35 6.73 28.03
N LEU A 170 1.44 5.42 27.86
CA LEU A 170 1.70 4.83 26.55
C LEU A 170 0.53 5.08 25.61
N SER A 171 0.83 5.40 24.35
CA SER A 171 -0.15 5.46 23.29
C SER A 171 -0.66 4.04 22.96
N ASN A 172 -1.91 3.89 22.50
CA ASN A 172 -2.43 2.61 22.01
C ASN A 172 -1.69 2.12 20.75
N HIS A 173 -1.05 3.01 19.99
CA HIS A 173 -0.07 2.63 18.97
C HIS A 173 1.10 1.83 19.54
N SER A 174 1.51 2.09 20.79
CA SER A 174 2.57 1.33 21.47
C SER A 174 2.22 -0.14 21.67
N MET A 175 0.93 -0.46 21.76
CA MET A 175 0.42 -1.82 21.90
C MET A 175 0.09 -2.44 20.53
N GLY A 176 0.17 -1.69 19.44
CA GLY A 176 -0.29 -2.12 18.11
C GLY A 176 -1.81 -2.27 18.03
N MET A 177 -2.56 -1.59 18.92
CA MET A 177 -4.01 -1.64 19.05
C MET A 177 -4.72 -0.40 18.47
N ALA A 178 -3.96 0.53 17.90
CA ALA A 178 -4.46 1.72 17.24
C ALA A 178 -3.87 1.86 15.83
N ILE A 179 -4.62 2.51 14.96
CA ILE A 179 -4.21 2.83 13.59
C ILE A 179 -4.70 4.21 13.20
N ASP A 180 -3.87 4.93 12.45
CA ASP A 180 -4.20 6.20 11.83
C ASP A 180 -4.39 6.00 10.32
N ILE A 181 -5.50 6.48 9.77
CA ILE A 181 -5.86 6.36 8.35
C ILE A 181 -5.90 7.74 7.68
N ASN A 182 -5.13 7.92 6.61
CA ASN A 182 -5.05 9.16 5.83
C ASN A 182 -4.89 10.42 6.72
N PRO A 183 -3.81 10.49 7.53
CA PRO A 183 -3.67 11.48 8.60
C PRO A 183 -3.63 12.93 8.12
N LEU A 184 -3.11 13.20 6.92
CA LEU A 184 -3.10 14.54 6.34
C LEU A 184 -4.50 15.11 6.18
N TYR A 185 -5.44 14.29 5.68
CA TYR A 185 -6.83 14.68 5.44
C TYR A 185 -7.73 14.53 6.68
N ASN A 186 -7.25 13.84 7.70
CA ASN A 186 -7.98 13.57 8.94
C ASN A 186 -7.14 13.95 10.17
N PRO A 187 -6.76 15.23 10.29
CA PRO A 187 -5.79 15.64 11.29
C PRO A 187 -6.31 15.50 12.72
N TYR A 188 -5.36 15.38 13.67
CA TYR A 188 -5.61 15.64 15.08
C TYR A 188 -5.87 17.12 15.27
N VAL A 189 -6.92 17.49 16.03
CA VAL A 189 -7.23 18.87 16.35
C VAL A 189 -7.54 19.04 17.83
N LYS A 190 -7.00 20.12 18.44
CA LYS A 190 -7.22 20.44 19.85
C LYS A 190 -7.32 21.94 20.05
N GLN A 191 -8.38 22.37 20.73
CA GLN A 191 -8.49 23.76 21.19
C GLN A 191 -7.48 24.01 22.31
N ARG A 192 -6.60 25.00 22.14
CA ARG A 192 -5.67 25.44 23.19
C ARG A 192 -6.36 26.40 24.14
N THR A 193 -5.83 26.52 25.33
CA THR A 193 -6.35 27.44 26.38
C THR A 193 -6.31 28.92 25.98
N ASN A 194 -5.41 29.27 25.05
CA ASN A 194 -5.32 30.63 24.49
C ASN A 194 -6.30 30.90 23.33
N GLY A 195 -7.24 29.98 23.06
CA GLY A 195 -8.22 30.11 22.02
C GLY A 195 -7.74 29.74 20.61
N THR A 196 -6.47 29.35 20.42
CA THR A 196 -5.96 28.90 19.12
C THR A 196 -6.22 27.41 18.90
N LEU A 197 -6.41 27.01 17.64
CA LEU A 197 -6.55 25.60 17.26
C LEU A 197 -5.16 25.01 16.97
N TYR A 198 -4.82 23.94 17.69
CA TYR A 198 -3.67 23.08 17.36
C TYR A 198 -4.13 22.03 16.34
N VAL A 199 -3.35 21.85 15.30
CA VAL A 199 -3.59 20.86 14.23
C VAL A 199 -2.30 20.07 14.03
N SER A 200 -2.40 18.75 13.90
CA SER A 200 -1.25 17.88 13.57
C SER A 200 -1.72 16.78 12.60
N PRO A 201 -1.02 16.63 11.45
CA PRO A 201 0.11 17.47 11.02
C PRO A 201 -0.36 18.91 10.70
N GLU A 202 0.55 19.88 10.80
CA GLU A 202 0.20 21.29 10.52
C GLU A 202 -0.29 21.49 9.07
N SER A 203 0.27 20.74 8.13
CA SER A 203 -0.17 20.70 6.72
C SER A 203 -1.62 20.21 6.56
N GLY A 204 -2.18 19.51 7.54
CA GLY A 204 -3.58 19.08 7.60
C GLY A 204 -4.56 20.19 8.00
N ARG A 205 -4.09 21.40 8.35
CA ARG A 205 -4.94 22.53 8.78
C ARG A 205 -6.11 22.86 7.84
N PRO A 206 -5.98 22.80 6.49
CA PRO A 206 -7.09 23.02 5.58
C PRO A 206 -8.26 22.05 5.77
N TYR A 207 -7.99 20.86 6.33
CA TYR A 207 -8.95 19.77 6.55
C TYR A 207 -9.52 19.74 7.98
N ALA A 208 -9.08 20.65 8.86
CA ALA A 208 -9.57 20.75 10.24
C ALA A 208 -11.03 21.25 10.32
N ASP A 209 -11.50 22.02 9.31
CA ASP A 209 -12.91 22.43 9.22
C ASP A 209 -13.75 21.27 8.65
N ARG A 210 -14.36 20.51 9.53
CA ARG A 210 -15.15 19.31 9.21
C ARG A 210 -16.57 19.63 8.66
N ASN A 211 -16.98 20.90 8.63
CA ASN A 211 -18.22 21.31 7.95
C ASN A 211 -18.04 21.33 6.43
N ARG A 212 -16.81 21.50 5.95
CA ARG A 212 -16.50 21.44 4.52
C ARG A 212 -16.57 20.00 4.02
N GLN A 213 -17.00 19.84 2.76
CA GLN A 213 -16.89 18.58 2.03
C GLN A 213 -15.54 18.56 1.28
N PHE A 214 -14.83 17.45 1.40
CA PHE A 214 -13.61 17.14 0.67
C PHE A 214 -13.44 15.62 0.59
N ASP A 215 -12.70 15.18 -0.38
CA ASP A 215 -12.38 13.77 -0.55
C ASP A 215 -11.54 13.25 0.64
N TYR A 216 -11.61 11.94 0.91
CA TYR A 216 -10.88 11.25 1.99
C TYR A 216 -11.27 11.64 3.43
N LYS A 217 -12.34 12.43 3.60
CA LYS A 217 -12.86 12.82 4.89
C LYS A 217 -13.47 11.61 5.60
N ILE A 218 -12.93 11.24 6.75
CA ILE A 218 -13.53 10.24 7.63
C ILE A 218 -14.57 10.94 8.51
N ASP A 219 -15.83 10.52 8.39
CA ASP A 219 -16.94 10.94 9.25
C ASP A 219 -17.90 9.75 9.49
N HIS A 220 -18.99 9.95 10.23
CA HIS A 220 -19.93 8.88 10.57
C HIS A 220 -20.61 8.20 9.37
N ASN A 221 -20.60 8.83 8.19
CA ASN A 221 -21.15 8.26 6.96
C ASN A 221 -20.09 7.52 6.13
N ASP A 222 -18.80 7.71 6.45
CA ASP A 222 -17.68 7.15 5.73
C ASP A 222 -17.60 5.63 5.86
N LEU A 223 -17.16 4.94 4.81
CA LEU A 223 -17.03 3.47 4.78
C LEU A 223 -15.98 2.98 5.77
N CYS A 224 -14.82 3.64 5.84
CA CYS A 224 -13.74 3.28 6.74
C CYS A 224 -14.21 3.35 8.20
N TYR A 225 -14.88 4.46 8.60
CA TYR A 225 -15.49 4.58 9.92
C TYR A 225 -16.44 3.42 10.22
N LYS A 226 -17.37 3.10 9.31
CA LYS A 226 -18.37 2.03 9.51
C LYS A 226 -17.73 0.67 9.70
N LEU A 227 -16.71 0.34 8.90
CA LEU A 227 -15.99 -0.94 9.00
C LEU A 227 -15.24 -1.05 10.32
N PHE A 228 -14.47 -0.04 10.71
CA PHE A 228 -13.78 -0.06 12.00
C PHE A 228 -14.76 -0.18 13.18
N LYS A 229 -15.89 0.54 13.14
CA LYS A 229 -16.94 0.40 14.18
C LYS A 229 -17.55 -1.00 14.21
N GLN A 230 -17.81 -1.63 13.07
CA GLN A 230 -18.32 -3.01 12.99
C GLN A 230 -17.35 -4.01 13.61
N HIS A 231 -16.04 -3.77 13.49
CA HIS A 231 -14.99 -4.58 14.10
C HIS A 231 -14.69 -4.19 15.55
N GLY A 232 -15.48 -3.31 16.17
CA GLY A 232 -15.41 -2.97 17.59
C GLY A 232 -14.38 -1.92 17.96
N PHE A 233 -13.81 -1.20 16.99
CA PHE A 233 -12.92 -0.07 17.25
C PHE A 233 -13.70 1.17 17.68
N THR A 234 -13.08 2.01 18.49
CA THR A 234 -13.52 3.37 18.78
C THR A 234 -12.82 4.35 17.84
N TRP A 235 -13.39 5.52 17.61
CA TRP A 235 -12.85 6.54 16.73
C TRP A 235 -12.51 7.83 17.49
N GLY A 236 -11.31 8.36 17.28
CA GLY A 236 -10.86 9.59 17.92
C GLY A 236 -11.67 10.84 17.52
N GLY A 237 -12.37 10.80 16.37
CA GLY A 237 -13.32 11.85 16.00
C GLY A 237 -14.55 11.95 16.91
N ASP A 238 -14.84 10.90 17.72
CA ASP A 238 -15.92 10.91 18.72
C ASP A 238 -15.49 11.53 20.06
N TRP A 239 -14.17 11.70 20.32
CA TRP A 239 -13.70 12.23 21.59
C TRP A 239 -14.19 13.66 21.83
N THR A 240 -14.37 14.06 23.08
CA THR A 240 -15.00 15.33 23.45
C THR A 240 -14.00 16.46 23.72
N SER A 241 -12.85 16.16 24.34
CA SER A 241 -11.86 17.16 24.73
C SER A 241 -10.92 17.59 23.62
N LEU A 242 -10.81 16.77 22.60
CA LEU A 242 -10.04 16.96 21.38
C LEU A 242 -10.62 16.04 20.30
N LYS A 243 -10.19 16.18 19.08
CA LYS A 243 -10.59 15.28 17.98
C LYS A 243 -9.35 14.73 17.32
N ASP A 244 -9.38 13.43 17.07
CA ASP A 244 -8.34 12.75 16.28
C ASP A 244 -9.03 11.98 15.13
N TYR A 245 -9.19 12.67 14.00
CA TYR A 245 -10.04 12.18 12.93
C TYR A 245 -9.41 11.01 12.16
N GLN A 246 -8.08 10.82 12.24
CA GLN A 246 -7.37 9.70 11.64
C GLN A 246 -7.47 8.41 12.47
N HIS A 247 -7.67 8.54 13.79
CA HIS A 247 -7.35 7.55 14.81
C HIS A 247 -8.50 6.58 15.09
N PHE A 248 -8.21 5.29 14.98
CA PHE A 248 -9.07 4.19 15.43
C PHE A 248 -8.31 3.32 16.43
N GLU A 249 -8.96 2.89 17.53
CA GLU A 249 -8.37 2.06 18.58
C GLU A 249 -9.35 1.05 19.17
N LYS A 250 -8.79 -0.10 19.69
CA LYS A 250 -9.57 -1.18 20.27
C LYS A 250 -8.97 -1.68 21.57
#